data_4bbd575b4bb56b50ee122732d23fe127
#
_entry.id   4bbd575b4bb56b50ee122732d23fe127
#
_cell.length_a   1.000
_cell.length_b   1.000
_cell.length_c   1.000
_cell.angle_alpha   90.00
_cell.angle_beta   90.00
_cell.angle_gamma   90.00
#
_symmetry.space_group_name_H-M   'P 1'
#
loop_
_entity.id
_entity.type
_entity.pdbx_description
1 polymer ?
#
loop_
_entity_poly.entity_id
_entity_poly.type
_entity_poly.pdbx_seq_one_letter_code
_entity_poly.pdbx_strand_id
1 'polypeptide(L)'
;MQAIVNISLKEGVLDPQGRAISHSLNDLGFNEVGEVRVGKQILLEIDETDLARLRQRVARMCETLLSNTVIEDYSIDIPDEQKI
;
A
#
# COMPACT_ATOMS: atom_id res chain seq x y z
N MET A 1 -4.86 -16.95 8.27
CA MET A 1 -3.77 -15.98 8.53
C MET A 1 -4.13 -14.62 7.97
N GLN A 2 -3.66 -13.59 8.60
CA GLN A 2 -3.87 -12.23 8.13
C GLN A 2 -2.74 -11.82 7.19
N ALA A 3 -3.08 -11.14 6.10
CA ALA A 3 -2.12 -10.49 5.22
C ALA A 3 -2.47 -9.01 5.11
N ILE A 4 -1.46 -8.17 5.06
CA ILE A 4 -1.61 -6.74 4.92
C ILE A 4 -0.93 -6.33 3.61
N VAL A 5 -1.71 -5.75 2.71
CA VAL A 5 -1.20 -5.27 1.42
C VAL A 5 -1.13 -3.75 1.48
N ASN A 6 0.06 -3.21 1.27
CA ASN A 6 0.27 -1.77 1.20
C ASN A 6 0.50 -1.40 -0.26
N ILE A 7 -0.30 -0.47 -0.76
CA ILE A 7 -0.30 -0.06 -2.16
C ILE A 7 0.03 1.42 -2.24
N SER A 8 0.99 1.76 -3.09
CA SER A 8 1.41 3.13 -3.31
C SER A 8 1.63 3.37 -4.80
N LEU A 9 1.52 4.62 -5.21
CA LEU A 9 1.84 5.00 -6.58
C LEU A 9 3.33 4.84 -6.83
N LYS A 10 3.68 4.39 -8.03
CA LYS A 10 5.07 4.31 -8.46
C LYS A 10 5.71 5.68 -8.46
N GLU A 11 7.02 5.70 -8.24
CA GLU A 11 7.80 6.93 -8.35
C GLU A 11 7.61 7.52 -9.74
N GLY A 12 7.43 8.83 -9.82
CA GLY A 12 7.20 9.52 -11.08
C GLY A 12 5.75 9.61 -11.51
N VAL A 13 4.84 8.85 -10.88
CA VAL A 13 3.41 8.97 -11.14
C VAL A 13 2.86 10.14 -10.31
N LEU A 14 2.13 11.04 -10.96
CA LEU A 14 1.53 12.19 -10.28
C LEU A 14 0.46 11.73 -9.30
N ASP A 15 0.45 12.38 -8.14
CA ASP A 15 -0.53 12.14 -7.09
C ASP A 15 -1.30 13.43 -6.81
N PRO A 16 -2.44 13.67 -7.51
CA PRO A 16 -3.21 14.89 -7.31
C PRO A 16 -3.77 15.02 -5.90
N GLN A 17 -4.13 13.88 -5.27
CA GLN A 17 -4.63 13.88 -3.91
C GLN A 17 -3.54 14.28 -2.92
N GLY A 18 -2.34 13.73 -3.09
CA GLY A 18 -1.19 14.07 -2.25
C GLY A 18 -0.82 15.55 -2.40
N ARG A 19 -0.85 16.07 -3.61
CA ARG A 19 -0.57 17.49 -3.85
C ARG A 19 -1.59 18.39 -3.19
N ALA A 20 -2.87 18.03 -3.24
CA ALA A 20 -3.92 18.79 -2.59
C ALA A 20 -3.74 18.82 -1.07
N ILE A 21 -3.36 17.68 -0.48
CA ILE A 21 -3.09 17.58 0.95
C ILE A 21 -1.91 18.46 1.33
N SER A 22 -0.81 18.36 0.58
CA SER A 22 0.38 19.17 0.84
C SER A 22 0.07 20.67 0.80
N HIS A 23 -0.65 21.09 -0.24
CA HIS A 23 -1.05 22.50 -0.39
C HIS A 23 -1.92 22.97 0.78
N SER A 24 -2.90 22.17 1.17
CA SER A 24 -3.78 22.49 2.28
C SER A 24 -3.02 22.59 3.60
N LEU A 25 -2.09 21.69 3.84
CA LEU A 25 -1.28 21.72 5.07
C LEU A 25 -0.41 22.96 5.13
N ASN A 26 0.20 23.35 4.02
CA ASN A 26 0.98 24.58 3.96
C ASN A 26 0.11 25.81 4.21
N ASP A 27 -1.09 25.84 3.66
CA ASP A 27 -2.04 26.94 3.89
C ASP A 27 -2.46 27.05 5.35
N LEU A 28 -2.49 25.92 6.06
CA LEU A 28 -2.83 25.87 7.49
C LEU A 28 -1.64 26.21 8.40
N GLY A 29 -0.49 26.50 7.83
CA GLY A 29 0.69 26.89 8.60
C GLY A 29 1.73 25.80 8.80
N PHE A 30 1.52 24.60 8.24
CA PHE A 30 2.48 23.51 8.34
C PHE A 30 3.49 23.61 7.21
N ASN A 31 4.33 24.62 7.24
CA ASN A 31 5.24 24.95 6.16
C ASN A 31 6.38 23.93 5.98
N GLU A 32 6.59 23.07 6.98
CA GLU A 32 7.59 22.00 6.92
C GLU A 32 7.17 20.83 6.05
N VAL A 33 5.88 20.77 5.63
CA VAL A 33 5.39 19.69 4.81
C VAL A 33 5.79 19.90 3.34
N GLY A 34 6.55 18.94 2.81
CA GLY A 34 6.92 18.93 1.42
C GLY A 34 5.99 18.04 0.60
N GLU A 35 6.58 17.05 -0.09
CA GLU A 35 5.79 16.14 -0.90
C GLU A 35 4.92 15.23 -0.04
N VAL A 36 3.67 15.07 -0.44
CA VAL A 36 2.73 14.15 0.19
C VAL A 36 2.29 13.11 -0.84
N ARG A 37 2.34 11.85 -0.47
CA ARG A 37 1.91 10.74 -1.30
C ARG A 37 0.82 9.98 -0.56
N VAL A 38 -0.26 9.65 -1.26
CA VAL A 38 -1.37 8.90 -0.67
C VAL A 38 -1.30 7.47 -1.15
N GLY A 39 -1.38 6.55 -0.20
CA GLY A 39 -1.45 5.12 -0.50
C GLY A 39 -2.66 4.51 0.17
N LYS A 40 -2.83 3.22 0.01
CA LYS A 40 -3.90 2.49 0.67
C LYS A 40 -3.38 1.20 1.28
N GLN A 41 -4.09 0.73 2.30
CA GLN A 41 -3.76 -0.50 2.99
C GLN A 41 -4.97 -1.40 2.96
N ILE A 42 -4.77 -2.65 2.55
CA ILE A 42 -5.82 -3.65 2.48
C ILE A 42 -5.51 -4.76 3.47
N LEU A 43 -6.44 -5.04 4.36
CA LEU A 43 -6.31 -6.11 5.35
C LEU A 43 -7.10 -7.31 4.86
N LEU A 44 -6.42 -8.44 4.75
CA LEU A 44 -7.02 -9.68 4.25
C LEU A 44 -6.96 -10.77 5.32
N GLU A 45 -8.08 -11.44 5.55
CA GLU A 45 -8.11 -12.67 6.32
C GLU A 45 -8.20 -13.82 5.34
N ILE A 46 -7.22 -14.72 5.36
CA ILE A 46 -7.10 -15.77 4.36
C ILE A 46 -7.03 -17.13 5.06
N ASP A 47 -7.83 -18.06 4.59
CA ASP A 47 -7.83 -19.43 5.09
C ASP A 47 -6.67 -20.20 4.46
N GLU A 48 -5.48 -19.99 5.02
CA GLU A 48 -4.25 -20.64 4.61
C GLU A 48 -3.29 -20.69 5.81
N THR A 49 -2.56 -21.78 5.94
CA THR A 49 -1.60 -21.95 7.03
C THR A 49 -0.15 -22.03 6.54
N ASP A 50 0.07 -22.24 5.26
CA ASP A 50 1.40 -22.30 4.66
C ASP A 50 1.83 -20.90 4.22
N LEU A 51 2.89 -20.38 4.83
CA LEU A 51 3.37 -19.03 4.58
C LEU A 51 3.78 -18.80 3.12
N ALA A 52 4.47 -19.77 2.52
CA ALA A 52 4.90 -19.63 1.13
C ALA A 52 3.72 -19.58 0.18
N ARG A 53 2.72 -20.43 0.42
CA ARG A 53 1.49 -20.42 -0.38
C ARG A 53 0.69 -19.15 -0.18
N LEU A 54 0.61 -18.69 1.07
CA LEU A 54 -0.08 -17.43 1.38
C LEU A 54 0.51 -16.25 0.60
N ARG A 55 1.84 -16.13 0.61
CA ARG A 55 2.51 -15.06 -0.14
C ARG A 55 2.24 -15.15 -1.63
N GLN A 56 2.32 -16.35 -2.20
CA GLN A 56 2.04 -16.55 -3.62
C GLN A 56 0.60 -16.17 -3.98
N ARG A 57 -0.35 -16.57 -3.14
CA ARG A 57 -1.76 -16.28 -3.38
C ARG A 57 -2.05 -14.79 -3.27
N VAL A 58 -1.50 -14.15 -2.25
CA VAL A 58 -1.71 -12.70 -2.06
C VAL A 58 -1.06 -11.91 -3.18
N ALA A 59 0.14 -12.28 -3.61
CA ALA A 59 0.79 -11.63 -4.74
C ALA A 59 -0.06 -11.73 -6.01
N ARG A 60 -0.66 -12.88 -6.25
CA ARG A 60 -1.54 -13.08 -7.40
C ARG A 60 -2.81 -12.22 -7.26
N MET A 61 -3.37 -12.10 -6.06
CA MET A 61 -4.50 -11.22 -5.81
C MET A 61 -4.15 -9.76 -6.12
N CYS A 62 -2.97 -9.31 -5.72
CA CYS A 62 -2.51 -7.96 -5.99
C CYS A 62 -2.42 -7.69 -7.49
N GLU A 63 -1.82 -8.62 -8.24
CA GLU A 63 -1.63 -8.47 -9.68
C GLU A 63 -2.94 -8.60 -10.46
N THR A 64 -3.90 -9.36 -9.93
CA THR A 64 -5.17 -9.60 -10.61
C THR A 64 -6.20 -8.52 -10.33
N LEU A 65 -6.25 -8.01 -9.09
CA LEU A 65 -7.34 -7.12 -8.67
C LEU A 65 -6.90 -5.97 -7.76
N LEU A 66 -6.06 -6.25 -6.76
CA LEU A 66 -5.88 -5.31 -5.65
C LEU A 66 -5.07 -4.08 -6.01
N SER A 67 -4.17 -4.18 -6.97
CA SER A 67 -3.37 -3.06 -7.42
C SER A 67 -3.39 -2.92 -8.93
N ASN A 68 -3.18 -1.70 -9.40
CA ASN A 68 -2.98 -1.44 -10.81
C ASN A 68 -1.46 -1.39 -11.06
N THR A 69 -0.89 -2.50 -11.50
CA THR A 69 0.57 -2.66 -11.60
C THR A 69 1.22 -1.76 -12.63
N VAL A 70 0.43 -1.08 -13.46
CA VAL A 70 0.95 -0.07 -14.39
C VAL A 70 1.42 1.17 -13.65
N ILE A 71 0.65 1.59 -12.63
CA ILE A 71 0.91 2.85 -11.91
C ILE A 71 1.17 2.66 -10.41
N GLU A 72 0.99 1.46 -9.88
CA GLU A 72 1.10 1.20 -8.44
C GLU A 72 2.12 0.11 -8.14
N ASP A 73 2.80 0.26 -7.01
CA ASP A 73 3.59 -0.79 -6.40
C ASP A 73 2.83 -1.33 -5.19
N TYR A 74 3.12 -2.58 -4.83
CA TYR A 74 2.53 -3.16 -3.64
C TYR A 74 3.60 -3.87 -2.81
N SER A 75 3.33 -3.98 -1.51
CA SER A 75 4.11 -4.83 -0.62
C SER A 75 3.17 -5.66 0.24
N ILE A 76 3.64 -6.82 0.65
CA ILE A 76 2.86 -7.78 1.43
C ILE A 76 3.53 -7.96 2.77
N ASP A 77 2.76 -7.76 3.84
CA ASP A 77 3.20 -7.97 5.21
C ASP A 77 2.32 -9.04 5.83
N ILE A 78 2.94 -10.02 6.47
CA ILE A 78 2.23 -11.09 7.16
C ILE A 78 2.60 -11.02 8.63
N PRO A 79 1.71 -10.43 9.48
CA PRO A 79 2.05 -10.22 10.89
C PRO A 79 2.42 -11.50 11.62
N ASP A 80 1.79 -12.63 11.30
CA ASP A 80 2.08 -13.91 11.94
C ASP A 80 3.49 -14.41 11.67
N GLU A 81 4.07 -14.03 10.53
CA GLU A 81 5.46 -14.37 10.20
C GLU A 81 6.45 -13.69 11.13
N GLN A 82 6.12 -12.50 11.62
CA GLN A 82 6.99 -11.70 12.49
C GLN A 82 6.96 -12.15 13.95
N LYS A 83 6.04 -13.03 14.32
CA LYS A 83 5.89 -13.51 15.68
C LYS A 83 6.77 -14.72 16.02
N ILE A 84 7.49 -15.22 15.06
CA ILE A 84 8.34 -16.41 15.22
C ILE A 84 9.71 -16.03 15.76
#